data_12d7f56e74a80bda3c5bcd2c7e661776
#
_entry.id   12d7f56e74a80bda3c5bcd2c7e661776
#
_cell.length_a   1.000
_cell.length_b   1.000
_cell.length_c   1.000
_cell.angle_alpha   90.00
_cell.angle_beta   90.00
_cell.angle_gamma   90.00
#
_symmetry.space_group_name_H-M   'P 1'
#
loop_
_entity.id
_entity.type
_entity.pdbx_description
1 polymer ?
#
loop_
_entity_poly.entity_id
_entity_poly.type
_entity_poly.pdbx_seq_one_letter_code
_entity_poly.pdbx_strand_id
1 'polypeptide(L)'
;MSTELCGKSLTVLMGGGSAERDISLKSGAAVADGLELAEALVTRIDTARNGWYLDLPADTFVFNLLHGLGGEDGSVQGLLESLDVPYSGSGVLGSALCMDKAKTKLIWRSLGLPTPPFEMVSLTSDLDDIISRLGPVFVKPVSEGSSVGMSIAHDSERLRESVIHAAKSRVPVMAESLVRGDEYTVAVVNGRALPPIKITPASDFYDFEAKYVSGATQFECPADLDARETQALQTLAMDAFTASGAEVWGRVDLMHGRDGWQLLEVNTIPGMTDHSLVPKAAAAAGLSFSDLLTEIYRGSMELRYES
;
A
#
# COMPACT_ATOMS: atom_id res chain seq x y z
N MET A 1 -14.42 23.15 7.92
CA MET A 1 -14.03 22.60 6.61
C MET A 1 -12.84 23.40 6.13
N SER A 2 -11.78 22.74 5.71
CA SER A 2 -10.61 23.43 5.14
C SER A 2 -11.01 24.08 3.81
N THR A 3 -10.73 25.37 3.64
CA THR A 3 -10.99 26.10 2.38
C THR A 3 -9.83 25.96 1.38
N GLU A 4 -8.82 25.19 1.73
CA GLU A 4 -7.56 25.10 0.98
C GLU A 4 -7.71 24.47 -0.42
N LEU A 5 -8.64 23.52 -0.56
CA LEU A 5 -8.93 22.86 -1.83
C LEU A 5 -9.96 23.61 -2.68
N CYS A 6 -10.69 24.57 -2.10
CA CYS A 6 -11.74 25.32 -2.80
C CYS A 6 -11.16 26.05 -4.03
N GLY A 7 -11.79 25.84 -5.19
CA GLY A 7 -11.38 26.43 -6.47
C GLY A 7 -10.07 25.90 -7.07
N LYS A 8 -9.38 24.95 -6.43
CA LYS A 8 -8.19 24.32 -7.00
C LYS A 8 -8.55 23.40 -8.17
N SER A 9 -7.74 23.42 -9.23
CA SER A 9 -7.82 22.46 -10.34
C SER A 9 -7.16 21.15 -9.92
N LEU A 10 -7.96 20.10 -9.72
CA LEU A 10 -7.51 18.80 -9.23
C LEU A 10 -7.93 17.69 -10.20
N THR A 11 -6.98 16.85 -10.59
CA THR A 11 -7.25 15.68 -11.43
C THR A 11 -7.15 14.41 -10.59
N VAL A 12 -8.11 13.51 -10.71
CA VAL A 12 -8.08 12.18 -10.10
C VAL A 12 -7.81 11.15 -11.18
N LEU A 13 -6.64 10.48 -11.11
CA LEU A 13 -6.32 9.34 -11.95
C LEU A 13 -6.89 8.08 -11.31
N MET A 14 -7.63 7.30 -12.11
CA MET A 14 -8.29 6.08 -11.65
C MET A 14 -8.36 5.03 -12.77
N GLY A 15 -8.78 3.83 -12.43
CA GLY A 15 -8.98 2.73 -13.39
C GLY A 15 -7.67 2.08 -13.81
N GLY A 16 -7.21 2.39 -15.01
CA GLY A 16 -5.98 1.79 -15.56
C GLY A 16 -6.15 0.36 -16.05
N GLY A 17 -5.02 -0.32 -16.31
CA GLY A 17 -4.99 -1.66 -16.91
C GLY A 17 -4.60 -2.79 -15.96
N SER A 18 -4.39 -2.52 -14.66
CA SER A 18 -4.00 -3.53 -13.68
C SER A 18 -5.16 -4.46 -13.30
N ALA A 19 -4.85 -5.57 -12.64
CA ALA A 19 -5.85 -6.46 -12.05
C ALA A 19 -6.71 -5.78 -10.96
N GLU A 20 -6.25 -4.65 -10.41
CA GLU A 20 -6.89 -3.88 -9.35
C GLU A 20 -7.74 -2.71 -9.87
N ARG A 21 -8.04 -2.70 -11.18
CA ARG A 21 -8.80 -1.64 -11.85
C ARG A 21 -10.10 -1.25 -11.12
N ASP A 22 -10.89 -2.23 -10.71
CA ASP A 22 -12.20 -1.96 -10.07
C ASP A 22 -12.06 -1.28 -8.72
N ILE A 23 -10.98 -1.58 -7.99
CA ILE A 23 -10.65 -0.94 -6.71
C ILE A 23 -10.19 0.50 -6.95
N SER A 24 -9.36 0.70 -7.96
CA SER A 24 -8.91 2.02 -8.41
C SER A 24 -10.08 2.92 -8.81
N LEU A 25 -11.04 2.41 -9.56
CA LEU A 25 -12.25 3.16 -9.93
C LEU A 25 -13.09 3.55 -8.72
N LYS A 26 -13.26 2.65 -7.74
CA LYS A 26 -14.01 2.95 -6.51
C LYS A 26 -13.29 3.98 -5.64
N SER A 27 -11.99 3.80 -5.40
CA SER A 27 -11.18 4.73 -4.62
C SER A 27 -11.11 6.11 -5.30
N GLY A 28 -10.90 6.13 -6.61
CA GLY A 28 -10.87 7.35 -7.40
C GLY A 28 -12.21 8.10 -7.38
N ALA A 29 -13.34 7.38 -7.50
CA ALA A 29 -14.65 8.00 -7.38
C ALA A 29 -14.86 8.63 -6.00
N ALA A 30 -14.55 7.89 -4.92
CA ALA A 30 -14.69 8.41 -3.55
C ALA A 30 -13.84 9.66 -3.30
N VAL A 31 -12.58 9.66 -3.79
CA VAL A 31 -11.70 10.84 -3.67
C VAL A 31 -12.25 12.00 -4.49
N ALA A 32 -12.66 11.77 -5.74
CA ALA A 32 -13.22 12.83 -6.58
C ALA A 32 -14.47 13.44 -5.96
N ASP A 33 -15.40 12.62 -5.44
CA ASP A 33 -16.60 13.10 -4.74
C ASP A 33 -16.23 13.91 -3.49
N GLY A 34 -15.23 13.48 -2.72
CA GLY A 34 -14.73 14.21 -1.54
C GLY A 34 -14.10 15.55 -1.89
N LEU A 35 -13.38 15.63 -3.01
CA LEU A 35 -12.79 16.87 -3.52
C LEU A 35 -13.85 17.84 -4.06
N GLU A 36 -14.89 17.34 -4.74
CA GLU A 36 -16.04 18.14 -5.20
C GLU A 36 -16.84 18.72 -4.02
N LEU A 37 -17.01 17.92 -2.94
CA LEU A 37 -17.62 18.42 -1.69
C LEU A 37 -16.78 19.50 -1.00
N ALA A 38 -15.47 19.52 -1.23
CA ALA A 38 -14.56 20.58 -0.79
C ALA A 38 -14.50 21.76 -1.78
N GLU A 39 -15.43 21.81 -2.75
CA GLU A 39 -15.56 22.88 -3.75
C GLU A 39 -14.34 23.00 -4.70
N ALA A 40 -13.57 21.92 -4.91
CA ALA A 40 -12.51 21.86 -5.91
C ALA A 40 -13.08 21.69 -7.34
N LEU A 41 -12.30 22.11 -8.33
CA LEU A 41 -12.58 21.86 -9.76
C LEU A 41 -11.97 20.51 -10.16
N VAL A 42 -12.79 19.46 -10.16
CA VAL A 42 -12.30 18.08 -10.30
C VAL A 42 -12.43 17.56 -11.73
N THR A 43 -11.31 17.04 -12.27
CA THR A 43 -11.28 16.27 -13.52
C THR A 43 -11.02 14.80 -13.18
N ARG A 44 -11.85 13.88 -13.71
CA ARG A 44 -11.70 12.42 -13.51
C ARG A 44 -11.13 11.82 -14.79
N ILE A 45 -9.98 11.11 -14.69
CA ILE A 45 -9.32 10.49 -15.84
C ILE A 45 -9.15 8.99 -15.59
N ASP A 46 -9.75 8.18 -16.46
CA ASP A 46 -9.47 6.74 -16.53
C ASP A 46 -8.26 6.51 -17.44
N THR A 47 -7.17 6.01 -16.83
CA THR A 47 -5.90 5.82 -17.53
C THR A 47 -5.86 4.57 -18.43
N ALA A 48 -6.93 3.77 -18.48
CA ALA A 48 -7.03 2.67 -19.45
C ALA A 48 -7.04 3.17 -20.91
N ARG A 49 -7.38 4.44 -21.14
CA ARG A 49 -7.35 5.06 -22.47
C ARG A 49 -5.94 5.47 -22.83
N ASN A 50 -5.46 5.03 -24.00
CA ASN A 50 -4.18 5.48 -24.52
C ASN A 50 -4.16 7.01 -24.72
N GLY A 51 -3.06 7.66 -24.31
CA GLY A 51 -2.91 9.11 -24.41
C GLY A 51 -3.73 9.91 -23.38
N TRP A 52 -4.17 9.28 -22.30
CA TRP A 52 -4.91 9.92 -21.21
C TRP A 52 -4.23 11.17 -20.63
N TYR A 53 -2.89 11.21 -20.67
CA TYR A 53 -2.10 12.33 -20.18
C TYR A 53 -2.26 13.62 -21.03
N LEU A 54 -2.79 13.51 -22.24
CA LEU A 54 -3.12 14.66 -23.10
C LEU A 54 -4.39 15.39 -22.63
N ASP A 55 -5.17 14.77 -21.75
CA ASP A 55 -6.39 15.35 -21.17
C ASP A 55 -6.14 16.04 -19.83
N LEU A 56 -4.91 16.03 -19.32
CA LEU A 56 -4.57 16.74 -18.09
C LEU A 56 -4.81 18.24 -18.27
N PRO A 57 -5.64 18.89 -17.42
CA PRO A 57 -5.79 20.34 -17.46
C PRO A 57 -4.46 21.04 -17.16
N ALA A 58 -4.27 22.22 -17.71
CA ALA A 58 -3.17 23.07 -17.32
C ALA A 58 -3.27 23.42 -15.81
N ASP A 59 -2.13 23.53 -15.16
CA ASP A 59 -2.02 23.92 -13.74
C ASP A 59 -2.82 23.01 -12.78
N THR A 60 -2.97 21.72 -13.12
CA THR A 60 -3.67 20.74 -12.26
C THR A 60 -2.71 20.09 -11.27
N PHE A 61 -3.22 19.74 -10.08
CA PHE A 61 -2.58 18.78 -9.18
C PHE A 61 -3.26 17.40 -9.34
N VAL A 62 -2.48 16.34 -9.40
CA VAL A 62 -2.97 14.98 -9.65
C VAL A 62 -3.06 14.19 -8.35
N PHE A 63 -4.27 13.75 -7.98
CA PHE A 63 -4.46 12.65 -7.04
C PHE A 63 -4.35 11.33 -7.78
N ASN A 64 -3.26 10.59 -7.55
CA ASN A 64 -3.05 9.27 -8.12
C ASN A 64 -3.74 8.20 -7.26
N LEU A 65 -4.77 7.57 -7.80
CA LEU A 65 -5.53 6.47 -7.19
C LEU A 65 -5.44 5.18 -8.04
N LEU A 66 -4.40 5.07 -8.85
CA LEU A 66 -4.12 3.87 -9.63
C LEU A 66 -3.50 2.81 -8.72
N HIS A 67 -4.07 1.61 -8.69
CA HIS A 67 -3.55 0.50 -7.92
C HIS A 67 -2.78 -0.50 -8.80
N GLY A 68 -1.76 -1.12 -8.20
CA GLY A 68 -0.94 -2.13 -8.84
C GLY A 68 0.05 -1.58 -9.88
N LEU A 69 0.50 -2.45 -10.78
CA LEU A 69 1.49 -2.10 -11.82
C LEU A 69 1.00 -0.96 -12.73
N GLY A 70 1.88 -0.02 -12.98
CA GLY A 70 1.60 1.20 -13.74
C GLY A 70 1.08 2.36 -12.88
N GLY A 71 0.63 2.11 -11.64
CA GLY A 71 0.13 3.12 -10.71
C GLY A 71 1.01 3.32 -9.48
N GLU A 72 1.46 2.18 -8.88
CA GLU A 72 2.22 2.16 -7.64
C GLU A 72 3.71 1.88 -7.82
N ASP A 73 4.17 1.62 -9.03
CA ASP A 73 5.52 1.16 -9.37
C ASP A 73 6.50 2.26 -9.83
N GLY A 74 6.09 3.52 -9.77
CA GLY A 74 6.88 4.65 -10.22
C GLY A 74 6.66 5.05 -11.68
N SER A 75 5.93 4.26 -12.47
CA SER A 75 5.74 4.52 -13.92
C SER A 75 4.92 5.79 -14.17
N VAL A 76 3.76 5.93 -13.54
CA VAL A 76 2.92 7.13 -13.67
C VAL A 76 3.57 8.33 -13.01
N GLN A 77 4.26 8.13 -11.88
CA GLN A 77 4.99 9.18 -11.19
C GLN A 77 6.08 9.77 -12.10
N GLY A 78 6.88 8.92 -12.77
CA GLY A 78 7.90 9.37 -13.72
C GLY A 78 7.34 10.09 -14.93
N LEU A 79 6.16 9.71 -15.42
CA LEU A 79 5.48 10.44 -16.48
C LEU A 79 5.05 11.83 -15.99
N LEU A 80 4.42 11.93 -14.82
CA LEU A 80 3.97 13.20 -14.26
C LEU A 80 5.14 14.15 -13.97
N GLU A 81 6.26 13.63 -13.42
CA GLU A 81 7.49 14.40 -13.23
C GLU A 81 8.05 14.92 -14.57
N SER A 82 8.04 14.09 -15.61
CA SER A 82 8.50 14.50 -16.96
C SER A 82 7.61 15.57 -17.62
N LEU A 83 6.38 15.71 -17.14
CA LEU A 83 5.41 16.71 -17.60
C LEU A 83 5.34 17.94 -16.67
N ASP A 84 6.17 18.01 -15.63
CA ASP A 84 6.11 19.03 -14.55
C ASP A 84 4.71 19.14 -13.91
N VAL A 85 3.99 18.00 -13.79
CA VAL A 85 2.66 17.93 -13.17
C VAL A 85 2.77 17.46 -11.72
N PRO A 86 2.35 18.29 -10.74
CA PRO A 86 2.36 17.90 -9.33
C PRO A 86 1.35 16.78 -9.03
N TYR A 87 1.74 15.86 -8.13
CA TYR A 87 0.93 14.70 -7.80
C TYR A 87 1.05 14.27 -6.33
N SER A 88 0.07 13.51 -5.86
CA SER A 88 -0.03 13.03 -4.49
C SER A 88 0.91 11.86 -4.20
N GLY A 89 1.51 11.86 -2.99
CA GLY A 89 2.17 10.70 -2.40
C GLY A 89 3.62 10.51 -2.82
N SER A 90 4.07 9.28 -2.81
CA SER A 90 5.47 8.89 -3.01
C SER A 90 5.96 9.15 -4.43
N GLY A 91 7.23 9.57 -4.56
CA GLY A 91 7.90 9.76 -5.84
C GLY A 91 8.27 8.46 -6.54
N VAL A 92 8.97 8.57 -7.66
CA VAL A 92 9.36 7.43 -8.51
C VAL A 92 10.10 6.36 -7.70
N LEU A 93 11.13 6.75 -6.96
CA LEU A 93 11.97 5.79 -6.23
C LEU A 93 11.19 5.09 -5.11
N GLY A 94 10.48 5.86 -4.28
CA GLY A 94 9.70 5.32 -3.16
C GLY A 94 8.61 4.37 -3.64
N SER A 95 7.87 4.75 -4.68
CA SER A 95 6.85 3.90 -5.30
C SER A 95 7.46 2.59 -5.82
N ALA A 96 8.55 2.66 -6.59
CA ALA A 96 9.20 1.48 -7.15
C ALA A 96 9.78 0.54 -6.07
N LEU A 97 10.38 1.09 -5.01
CA LEU A 97 10.91 0.31 -3.89
C LEU A 97 9.78 -0.38 -3.11
N CYS A 98 8.73 0.36 -2.73
CA CYS A 98 7.61 -0.19 -1.96
C CYS A 98 6.84 -1.26 -2.74
N MET A 99 6.76 -1.15 -4.06
CA MET A 99 6.13 -2.15 -4.92
C MET A 99 6.91 -3.48 -4.93
N ASP A 100 8.25 -3.44 -4.83
CA ASP A 100 9.10 -4.63 -4.75
C ASP A 100 9.32 -5.05 -3.29
N LYS A 101 8.49 -6.00 -2.80
CA LYS A 101 8.55 -6.50 -1.43
C LYS A 101 9.95 -7.00 -1.03
N ALA A 102 10.67 -7.64 -1.95
CA ALA A 102 12.00 -8.16 -1.64
C ALA A 102 13.02 -7.03 -1.44
N LYS A 103 12.98 -5.98 -2.29
CA LYS A 103 13.84 -4.80 -2.14
C LYS A 103 13.54 -4.05 -0.85
N THR A 104 12.26 -3.79 -0.58
CA THR A 104 11.82 -3.16 0.67
C THR A 104 12.36 -3.91 1.89
N LYS A 105 12.18 -5.23 1.95
CA LYS A 105 12.65 -6.06 3.07
C LYS A 105 14.18 -6.10 3.18
N LEU A 106 14.92 -6.04 2.08
CA LEU A 106 16.39 -5.93 2.12
C LEU A 106 16.83 -4.60 2.75
N ILE A 107 16.16 -3.50 2.43
CA ILE A 107 16.40 -2.20 3.06
C ILE A 107 16.13 -2.28 4.56
N TRP A 108 14.97 -2.78 4.97
CA TRP A 108 14.61 -2.93 6.38
C TRP A 108 15.62 -3.78 7.16
N ARG A 109 16.01 -4.92 6.59
CA ARG A 109 17.04 -5.77 7.22
C ARG A 109 18.38 -5.06 7.37
N SER A 110 18.79 -4.25 6.40
CA SER A 110 20.06 -3.50 6.47
C SER A 110 20.07 -2.45 7.57
N LEU A 111 18.88 -1.97 7.96
CA LEU A 111 18.68 -1.00 9.04
C LEU A 111 18.28 -1.65 10.38
N GLY A 112 18.24 -2.99 10.44
CA GLY A 112 17.87 -3.72 11.65
C GLY A 112 16.36 -3.67 11.98
N LEU A 113 15.51 -3.26 11.03
CA LEU A 113 14.06 -3.28 11.20
C LEU A 113 13.53 -4.73 11.08
N PRO A 114 12.62 -5.15 11.97
CA PRO A 114 12.16 -6.53 12.02
C PRO A 114 11.24 -6.86 10.82
N THR A 115 11.63 -7.84 10.04
CA THR A 115 10.83 -8.42 8.95
C THR A 115 11.12 -9.90 8.87
N PRO A 116 10.14 -10.76 8.51
CA PRO A 116 10.35 -12.18 8.45
C PRO A 116 11.51 -12.54 7.51
N PRO A 117 12.34 -13.54 7.83
CA PRO A 117 13.33 -14.08 6.92
C PRO A 117 12.69 -14.52 5.60
N PHE A 118 13.34 -14.21 4.49
CA PHE A 118 12.83 -14.58 3.17
C PHE A 118 13.96 -14.90 2.19
N GLU A 119 13.61 -15.59 1.14
CA GLU A 119 14.48 -15.91 0.01
C GLU A 119 13.75 -15.82 -1.32
N MET A 120 14.50 -15.45 -2.36
CA MET A 120 14.00 -15.56 -3.73
C MET A 120 13.97 -17.02 -4.14
N VAL A 121 12.85 -17.45 -4.72
CA VAL A 121 12.62 -18.87 -5.02
C VAL A 121 12.19 -19.07 -6.47
N SER A 122 12.68 -20.17 -7.06
CA SER A 122 12.33 -20.63 -8.40
C SER A 122 12.23 -22.15 -8.43
N LEU A 123 11.81 -22.73 -9.55
CA LEU A 123 11.75 -24.18 -9.72
C LEU A 123 13.14 -24.85 -9.76
N THR A 124 14.21 -24.07 -9.90
CA THR A 124 15.60 -24.55 -9.86
C THR A 124 16.25 -24.42 -8.49
N SER A 125 15.56 -23.82 -7.52
CA SER A 125 16.03 -23.68 -6.14
C SER A 125 15.98 -25.03 -5.41
N ASP A 126 16.84 -25.22 -4.40
CA ASP A 126 16.74 -26.33 -3.46
C ASP A 126 15.61 -26.07 -2.47
N LEU A 127 14.42 -26.60 -2.79
CA LEU A 127 13.21 -26.33 -2.02
C LEU A 127 13.22 -27.03 -0.65
N ASP A 128 13.91 -28.17 -0.52
CA ASP A 128 14.05 -28.86 0.76
C ASP A 128 14.93 -28.06 1.72
N ASP A 129 16.04 -27.51 1.22
CA ASP A 129 16.92 -26.65 2.01
C ASP A 129 16.21 -25.35 2.43
N ILE A 130 15.42 -24.71 1.55
CA ILE A 130 14.62 -23.52 1.88
C ILE A 130 13.65 -23.81 3.02
N ILE A 131 12.87 -24.90 2.95
CA ILE A 131 11.93 -25.29 4.02
C ILE A 131 12.68 -25.62 5.32
N SER A 132 13.84 -26.26 5.22
CA SER A 132 14.67 -26.57 6.39
C SER A 132 15.13 -25.31 7.14
N ARG A 133 15.47 -24.24 6.41
CA ARG A 133 15.97 -22.97 6.99
C ARG A 133 14.86 -22.02 7.43
N LEU A 134 13.81 -21.88 6.62
CA LEU A 134 12.74 -20.90 6.86
C LEU A 134 11.54 -21.49 7.64
N GLY A 135 11.43 -22.83 7.73
CA GLY A 135 10.22 -23.49 8.22
C GLY A 135 9.06 -23.35 7.21
N PRO A 136 7.81 -23.43 7.67
CA PRO A 136 6.65 -23.09 6.85
C PRO A 136 6.78 -21.68 6.27
N VAL A 137 6.43 -21.51 4.99
CA VAL A 137 6.61 -20.24 4.29
C VAL A 137 5.32 -19.72 3.68
N PHE A 138 5.23 -18.39 3.58
CA PHE A 138 4.28 -17.67 2.75
C PHE A 138 4.95 -17.36 1.40
N VAL A 139 4.40 -17.91 0.32
CA VAL A 139 4.92 -17.75 -1.05
C VAL A 139 4.16 -16.63 -1.73
N LYS A 140 4.87 -15.67 -2.29
CA LYS A 140 4.25 -14.51 -2.94
C LYS A 140 5.07 -13.97 -4.11
N PRO A 141 4.41 -13.48 -5.17
CA PRO A 141 5.07 -12.63 -6.17
C PRO A 141 5.58 -11.33 -5.51
N VAL A 142 6.76 -10.85 -5.91
CA VAL A 142 7.38 -9.68 -5.24
C VAL A 142 6.67 -8.36 -5.54
N SER A 143 6.05 -8.23 -6.71
CA SER A 143 5.49 -6.96 -7.22
C SER A 143 4.01 -7.07 -7.58
N GLU A 144 3.27 -7.97 -6.93
CA GLU A 144 1.82 -8.09 -7.08
C GLU A 144 1.12 -7.59 -5.82
N GLY A 145 0.02 -6.86 -6.02
CA GLY A 145 -0.86 -6.41 -4.95
C GLY A 145 -2.00 -7.39 -4.64
N SER A 146 -2.87 -6.99 -3.71
CA SER A 146 -4.15 -7.66 -3.42
C SER A 146 -4.08 -9.17 -3.20
N SER A 147 -2.97 -9.70 -2.68
CA SER A 147 -2.77 -11.11 -2.36
C SER A 147 -2.89 -12.07 -3.56
N VAL A 148 -2.77 -11.58 -4.80
CA VAL A 148 -2.83 -12.40 -6.02
C VAL A 148 -1.62 -13.35 -6.07
N GLY A 149 -1.88 -14.64 -6.32
CA GLY A 149 -0.82 -15.65 -6.46
C GLY A 149 -0.13 -16.05 -5.15
N MET A 150 -0.66 -15.64 -4.00
CA MET A 150 -0.11 -15.97 -2.69
C MET A 150 -0.60 -17.34 -2.19
N SER A 151 0.23 -18.04 -1.43
CA SER A 151 -0.12 -19.32 -0.80
C SER A 151 0.84 -19.69 0.32
N ILE A 152 0.38 -20.60 1.20
CA ILE A 152 1.20 -21.14 2.30
C ILE A 152 1.73 -22.52 1.90
N ALA A 153 3.02 -22.77 2.17
CA ALA A 153 3.67 -24.05 1.99
C ALA A 153 4.32 -24.51 3.30
N HIS A 154 4.01 -25.76 3.68
CA HIS A 154 4.54 -26.38 4.90
C HIS A 154 5.70 -27.35 4.63
N ASP A 155 5.89 -27.72 3.37
CA ASP A 155 6.89 -28.67 2.87
C ASP A 155 7.34 -28.28 1.46
N SER A 156 8.36 -28.97 0.94
CA SER A 156 8.95 -28.69 -0.37
C SER A 156 8.04 -29.03 -1.54
N GLU A 157 7.16 -30.03 -1.41
CA GLU A 157 6.18 -30.38 -2.44
C GLU A 157 5.16 -29.24 -2.61
N ARG A 158 4.60 -28.79 -1.50
CA ARG A 158 3.67 -27.66 -1.47
C ARG A 158 4.35 -26.37 -1.91
N LEU A 159 5.62 -26.16 -1.53
CA LEU A 159 6.40 -25.00 -1.99
C LEU A 159 6.57 -25.01 -3.51
N ARG A 160 6.82 -26.17 -4.12
CA ARG A 160 6.92 -26.34 -5.58
C ARG A 160 5.61 -25.95 -6.27
N GLU A 161 4.47 -26.45 -5.79
CA GLU A 161 3.15 -26.09 -6.32
C GLU A 161 2.89 -24.58 -6.22
N SER A 162 3.22 -24.00 -5.06
CA SER A 162 3.07 -22.57 -4.79
C SER A 162 3.93 -21.70 -5.72
N VAL A 163 5.19 -22.11 -5.97
CA VAL A 163 6.07 -21.42 -6.92
C VAL A 163 5.53 -21.50 -8.35
N ILE A 164 5.03 -22.67 -8.79
CA ILE A 164 4.39 -22.83 -10.10
C ILE A 164 3.19 -21.89 -10.24
N HIS A 165 2.38 -21.78 -9.18
CA HIS A 165 1.21 -20.92 -9.18
C HIS A 165 1.60 -19.44 -9.24
N ALA A 166 2.49 -18.99 -8.36
CA ALA A 166 2.96 -17.61 -8.28
C ALA A 166 3.70 -17.17 -9.56
N ALA A 167 4.46 -18.06 -10.20
CA ALA A 167 5.19 -17.76 -11.43
C ALA A 167 4.29 -17.42 -12.65
N LYS A 168 2.98 -17.66 -12.55
CA LYS A 168 2.03 -17.25 -13.61
C LYS A 168 1.96 -15.73 -13.77
N SER A 169 2.25 -14.97 -12.72
CA SER A 169 2.31 -13.50 -12.75
C SER A 169 3.51 -12.97 -13.55
N ARG A 170 4.48 -13.83 -13.90
CA ARG A 170 5.73 -13.49 -14.63
C ARG A 170 6.65 -12.51 -13.89
N VAL A 171 6.43 -12.30 -12.60
CA VAL A 171 7.34 -11.55 -11.73
C VAL A 171 8.12 -12.51 -10.83
N PRO A 172 9.27 -12.10 -10.29
CA PRO A 172 10.02 -12.92 -9.34
C PRO A 172 9.17 -13.35 -8.15
N VAL A 173 9.44 -14.53 -7.60
CA VAL A 173 8.72 -15.12 -6.47
C VAL A 173 9.63 -15.17 -5.25
N MET A 174 9.09 -14.85 -4.09
CA MET A 174 9.75 -15.01 -2.80
C MET A 174 9.02 -16.01 -1.90
N ALA A 175 9.76 -16.70 -1.07
CA ALA A 175 9.29 -17.49 0.05
C ALA A 175 9.71 -16.79 1.35
N GLU A 176 8.77 -16.51 2.22
CA GLU A 176 8.96 -15.78 3.48
C GLU A 176 8.53 -16.67 4.63
N SER A 177 9.29 -16.72 5.73
CA SER A 177 8.89 -17.47 6.93
C SER A 177 7.49 -17.06 7.38
N LEU A 178 6.63 -18.06 7.58
CA LEU A 178 5.25 -17.83 7.97
C LEU A 178 5.17 -17.26 9.38
N VAL A 179 4.73 -16.01 9.50
CA VAL A 179 4.41 -15.41 10.79
C VAL A 179 2.99 -15.84 11.20
N ARG A 180 2.89 -16.40 12.41
CA ARG A 180 1.60 -16.72 13.02
C ARG A 180 1.31 -15.73 14.13
N GLY A 181 0.20 -15.02 14.03
CA GLY A 181 -0.18 -13.99 14.99
C GLY A 181 -1.25 -13.06 14.44
N ASP A 182 -1.44 -11.96 15.13
CA ASP A 182 -2.42 -10.94 14.76
C ASP A 182 -1.86 -10.01 13.67
N GLU A 183 -2.71 -9.63 12.71
CA GLU A 183 -2.37 -8.69 11.66
C GLU A 183 -2.77 -7.27 12.04
N TYR A 184 -1.88 -6.32 11.76
CA TYR A 184 -2.08 -4.90 12.03
C TYR A 184 -1.68 -4.07 10.83
N THR A 185 -2.26 -2.88 10.78
CA THR A 185 -1.84 -1.88 9.81
C THR A 185 -1.80 -0.50 10.44
N VAL A 186 -0.86 0.31 9.98
CA VAL A 186 -0.68 1.69 10.41
C VAL A 186 -0.68 2.59 9.17
N ALA A 187 -1.66 3.47 9.10
CA ALA A 187 -1.68 4.53 8.09
C ALA A 187 -0.69 5.64 8.49
N VAL A 188 0.03 6.16 7.51
CA VAL A 188 0.91 7.31 7.64
C VAL A 188 0.36 8.43 6.79
N VAL A 189 0.23 9.62 7.34
CA VAL A 189 -0.22 10.83 6.62
C VAL A 189 0.60 12.02 7.07
N ASN A 190 1.28 12.65 6.14
CA ASN A 190 2.07 13.86 6.34
C ASN A 190 2.99 13.79 7.57
N GLY A 191 3.84 12.74 7.61
CA GLY A 191 4.81 12.50 8.69
C GLY A 191 4.20 12.06 10.02
N ARG A 192 2.91 11.68 10.06
CA ARG A 192 2.22 11.21 11.26
C ARG A 192 1.72 9.79 11.08
N ALA A 193 2.09 8.90 11.99
CA ALA A 193 1.45 7.59 12.12
C ALA A 193 0.08 7.76 12.78
N LEU A 194 -0.98 7.32 12.12
CA LEU A 194 -2.35 7.33 12.62
C LEU A 194 -2.61 6.17 13.58
N PRO A 195 -3.73 6.12 14.30
CA PRO A 195 -4.08 5.01 15.17
C PRO A 195 -4.00 3.67 14.44
N PRO A 196 -3.31 2.66 15.01
CA PRO A 196 -3.23 1.32 14.42
C PRO A 196 -4.59 0.67 14.28
N ILE A 197 -4.73 -0.16 13.26
CA ILE A 197 -5.91 -1.01 13.06
C ILE A 197 -5.50 -2.47 13.19
N LYS A 198 -6.21 -3.23 14.01
CA LYS A 198 -6.13 -4.69 14.04
C LYS A 198 -7.06 -5.25 12.97
N ILE A 199 -6.54 -6.21 12.19
CA ILE A 199 -7.28 -6.89 11.13
C ILE A 199 -7.50 -8.33 11.56
N THR A 200 -8.76 -8.75 11.65
CA THR A 200 -9.13 -10.13 11.95
C THR A 200 -9.84 -10.71 10.73
N PRO A 201 -9.12 -11.43 9.84
CA PRO A 201 -9.72 -12.04 8.66
C PRO A 201 -10.69 -13.17 9.05
N ALA A 202 -11.69 -13.41 8.20
CA ALA A 202 -12.61 -14.52 8.38
C ALA A 202 -12.04 -15.89 7.93
N SER A 203 -10.90 -15.87 7.24
CA SER A 203 -10.17 -17.03 6.73
C SER A 203 -8.77 -17.10 7.35
N ASP A 204 -7.99 -18.14 7.00
CA ASP A 204 -6.65 -18.37 7.56
C ASP A 204 -5.66 -17.22 7.29
N PHE A 205 -5.92 -16.34 6.30
CA PHE A 205 -5.14 -15.14 6.03
C PHE A 205 -5.97 -14.08 5.28
N TYR A 206 -5.49 -12.84 5.32
CA TYR A 206 -6.16 -11.67 4.72
C TYR A 206 -5.91 -11.62 3.21
N ASP A 207 -6.65 -12.46 2.46
CA ASP A 207 -6.57 -12.57 1.00
C ASP A 207 -7.47 -11.55 0.28
N PHE A 208 -7.49 -11.62 -1.06
CA PHE A 208 -8.31 -10.74 -1.91
C PHE A 208 -9.80 -10.82 -1.55
N GLU A 209 -10.30 -12.02 -1.28
CA GLU A 209 -11.71 -12.23 -0.94
C GLU A 209 -12.03 -11.60 0.42
N ALA A 210 -11.13 -11.77 1.41
CA ALA A 210 -11.25 -11.15 2.72
C ALA A 210 -11.11 -9.62 2.68
N LYS A 211 -10.29 -9.10 1.74
CA LYS A 211 -10.07 -7.65 1.57
C LYS A 211 -11.25 -6.92 0.92
N TYR A 212 -11.89 -7.52 -0.08
CA TYR A 212 -12.77 -6.77 -0.99
C TYR A 212 -14.14 -7.39 -1.25
N VAL A 213 -14.36 -8.67 -0.88
CA VAL A 213 -15.56 -9.41 -1.29
C VAL A 213 -16.41 -9.87 -0.11
N SER A 214 -15.81 -10.55 0.88
CA SER A 214 -16.57 -11.28 1.89
C SER A 214 -17.30 -10.41 2.92
N GLY A 215 -16.82 -9.18 3.16
CA GLY A 215 -17.34 -8.29 4.21
C GLY A 215 -17.27 -8.87 5.64
N ALA A 216 -16.70 -10.07 5.80
CA ALA A 216 -16.63 -10.79 7.07
C ALA A 216 -15.37 -10.48 7.89
N THR A 217 -14.39 -9.80 7.28
CA THR A 217 -13.18 -9.31 7.99
C THR A 217 -13.58 -8.24 9.00
N GLN A 218 -13.10 -8.38 10.23
CA GLN A 218 -13.32 -7.41 11.30
C GLN A 218 -12.12 -6.46 11.41
N PHE A 219 -12.41 -5.20 11.64
CA PHE A 219 -11.42 -4.13 11.81
C PHE A 219 -11.65 -3.44 13.14
N GLU A 220 -10.68 -3.49 14.02
CA GLU A 220 -10.69 -2.77 15.28
C GLU A 220 -9.83 -1.53 15.17
N CYS A 221 -10.45 -0.35 15.21
CA CYS A 221 -9.79 0.94 15.04
C CYS A 221 -10.30 1.98 16.07
N PRO A 222 -9.44 2.49 16.98
CA PRO A 222 -8.06 2.06 17.23
C PRO A 222 -7.99 0.60 17.71
N ALA A 223 -6.89 -0.08 17.41
CA ALA A 223 -6.61 -1.40 17.93
C ALA A 223 -6.48 -1.36 19.46
N ASP A 224 -6.95 -2.43 20.14
CA ASP A 224 -6.82 -2.58 21.59
C ASP A 224 -5.37 -2.94 21.99
N LEU A 225 -4.54 -1.92 22.03
CA LEU A 225 -3.13 -1.96 22.41
C LEU A 225 -2.91 -0.96 23.56
N ASP A 226 -2.00 -1.28 24.48
CA ASP A 226 -1.61 -0.30 25.48
C ASP A 226 -0.84 0.88 24.83
N ALA A 227 -0.66 1.97 25.59
CA ALA A 227 -0.03 3.18 25.08
C ALA A 227 1.43 2.95 24.62
N ARG A 228 2.15 2.03 25.26
CA ARG A 228 3.53 1.69 24.95
C ARG A 228 3.60 0.86 23.64
N GLU A 229 2.74 -0.12 23.51
CA GLU A 229 2.62 -0.95 22.31
C GLU A 229 2.18 -0.12 21.12
N THR A 230 1.17 0.74 21.29
CA THR A 230 0.72 1.70 20.25
C THR A 230 1.86 2.56 19.77
N GLN A 231 2.62 3.20 20.69
CA GLN A 231 3.74 4.05 20.33
C GLN A 231 4.86 3.27 19.65
N ALA A 232 5.18 2.07 20.12
CA ALA A 232 6.21 1.23 19.51
C ALA A 232 5.82 0.83 18.07
N LEU A 233 4.56 0.44 17.87
CA LEU A 233 4.05 0.07 16.55
C LEU A 233 4.03 1.25 15.58
N GLN A 234 3.59 2.43 16.04
CA GLN A 234 3.59 3.65 15.25
C GLN A 234 5.01 4.09 14.88
N THR A 235 5.97 4.01 15.81
CA THR A 235 7.37 4.32 15.54
C THR A 235 7.95 3.36 14.50
N LEU A 236 7.74 2.05 14.69
CA LEU A 236 8.22 1.05 13.73
C LEU A 236 7.63 1.25 12.33
N ALA A 237 6.34 1.58 12.24
CA ALA A 237 5.69 1.87 10.96
C ALA A 237 6.29 3.12 10.28
N MET A 238 6.56 4.20 11.04
CA MET A 238 7.22 5.39 10.52
C MET A 238 8.63 5.12 10.03
N ASP A 239 9.42 4.37 10.81
CA ASP A 239 10.77 3.98 10.43
C ASP A 239 10.78 3.16 9.14
N ALA A 240 9.87 2.18 9.04
CA ALA A 240 9.72 1.34 7.86
C ALA A 240 9.28 2.13 6.61
N PHE A 241 8.32 3.03 6.78
CA PHE A 241 7.79 3.90 5.73
C PHE A 241 8.90 4.81 5.17
N THR A 242 9.58 5.52 6.04
CA THR A 242 10.67 6.44 5.68
C THR A 242 11.87 5.68 5.06
N ALA A 243 12.26 4.55 5.64
CA ALA A 243 13.36 3.72 5.12
C ALA A 243 13.10 3.20 3.70
N SER A 244 11.84 2.96 3.35
CA SER A 244 11.44 2.52 2.01
C SER A 244 11.38 3.66 0.98
N GLY A 245 11.65 4.90 1.39
CA GLY A 245 11.52 6.07 0.53
C GLY A 245 10.06 6.44 0.23
N ALA A 246 9.11 5.90 1.00
CA ALA A 246 7.72 6.32 0.90
C ALA A 246 7.54 7.72 1.50
N GLU A 247 6.64 8.50 0.92
CA GLU A 247 6.46 9.92 1.22
C GLU A 247 4.97 10.26 1.35
N VAL A 248 4.70 11.31 2.12
CA VAL A 248 3.41 11.95 2.33
C VAL A 248 2.36 11.05 2.97
N TRP A 249 1.90 10.01 2.28
CA TRP A 249 0.86 9.12 2.78
C TRP A 249 1.04 7.69 2.28
N GLY A 250 0.48 6.76 3.03
CA GLY A 250 0.52 5.34 2.71
C GLY A 250 0.08 4.50 3.89
N ARG A 251 0.35 3.21 3.80
CA ARG A 251 0.00 2.24 4.84
C ARG A 251 1.09 1.21 4.99
N VAL A 252 1.48 0.93 6.23
CA VAL A 252 2.44 -0.11 6.60
C VAL A 252 1.69 -1.27 7.20
N ASP A 253 1.86 -2.45 6.64
CA ASP A 253 1.22 -3.68 7.10
C ASP A 253 2.22 -4.53 7.89
N LEU A 254 1.79 -5.04 9.05
CA LEU A 254 2.62 -5.76 10.01
C LEU A 254 1.87 -6.94 10.60
N MET A 255 2.62 -7.89 11.14
CA MET A 255 2.08 -8.92 12.02
C MET A 255 2.74 -8.85 13.40
N HIS A 256 1.99 -9.19 14.45
CA HIS A 256 2.50 -9.42 15.79
C HIS A 256 2.49 -10.91 16.08
N GLY A 257 3.65 -11.53 15.92
CA GLY A 257 3.85 -12.94 16.14
C GLY A 257 4.61 -13.24 17.43
N ARG A 258 5.04 -14.50 17.58
CA ARG A 258 5.83 -14.97 18.74
C ARG A 258 7.13 -14.17 18.94
N ASP A 259 7.75 -13.73 17.86
CA ASP A 259 9.01 -13.00 17.86
C ASP A 259 8.81 -11.47 17.85
N GLY A 260 7.62 -11.01 18.21
CA GLY A 260 7.22 -9.60 18.21
C GLY A 260 6.72 -9.09 16.86
N TRP A 261 6.82 -7.78 16.67
CA TRP A 261 6.38 -7.10 15.45
C TRP A 261 7.22 -7.48 14.23
N GLN A 262 6.55 -7.77 13.11
CA GLN A 262 7.18 -8.15 11.84
C GLN A 262 6.57 -7.33 10.70
N LEU A 263 7.39 -6.54 10.01
CA LEU A 263 6.99 -5.73 8.86
C LEU A 263 6.73 -6.62 7.64
N LEU A 264 5.61 -6.42 6.97
CA LEU A 264 5.23 -7.16 5.77
C LEU A 264 5.46 -6.37 4.49
N GLU A 265 4.82 -5.20 4.36
CA GLU A 265 4.87 -4.36 3.16
C GLU A 265 4.49 -2.90 3.45
N VAL A 266 4.80 -2.00 2.51
CA VAL A 266 4.30 -0.62 2.46
C VAL A 266 3.44 -0.47 1.22
N ASN A 267 2.24 0.09 1.41
CA ASN A 267 1.33 0.45 0.31
C ASN A 267 1.37 1.97 0.13
N THR A 268 1.84 2.44 -1.01
CA THR A 268 2.00 3.88 -1.29
C THR A 268 0.73 4.54 -1.82
N ILE A 269 -0.23 3.77 -2.33
CA ILE A 269 -1.55 4.24 -2.79
C ILE A 269 -2.63 3.30 -2.23
N PRO A 270 -2.87 3.32 -0.91
CA PRO A 270 -3.89 2.48 -0.31
C PRO A 270 -5.30 2.90 -0.74
N GLY A 271 -6.26 1.98 -0.64
CA GLY A 271 -7.66 2.26 -0.96
C GLY A 271 -8.24 3.42 -0.16
N MET A 272 -9.15 4.18 -0.79
CA MET A 272 -9.72 5.43 -0.26
C MET A 272 -11.24 5.45 -0.24
N THR A 273 -11.89 4.28 -0.23
CA THR A 273 -13.34 4.18 -0.01
C THR A 273 -13.68 4.34 1.49
N ASP A 274 -14.94 4.51 1.83
CA ASP A 274 -15.46 4.56 3.21
C ASP A 274 -15.14 3.30 4.05
N HIS A 275 -14.93 2.15 3.37
CA HIS A 275 -14.52 0.90 4.01
C HIS A 275 -13.01 0.74 4.12
N SER A 276 -12.22 1.61 3.48
CA SER A 276 -10.76 1.52 3.43
C SER A 276 -10.10 1.92 4.76
N LEU A 277 -8.91 1.35 5.02
CA LEU A 277 -8.24 1.42 6.31
C LEU A 277 -7.65 2.81 6.60
N VAL A 278 -7.14 3.52 5.58
CA VAL A 278 -6.61 4.87 5.78
C VAL A 278 -7.70 5.87 6.18
N PRO A 279 -8.86 5.96 5.50
CA PRO A 279 -9.97 6.77 5.97
C PRO A 279 -10.48 6.40 7.37
N LYS A 280 -10.51 5.09 7.72
CA LYS A 280 -10.88 4.65 9.08
C LYS A 280 -9.89 5.14 10.14
N ALA A 281 -8.59 4.99 9.90
CA ALA A 281 -7.55 5.48 10.81
C ALA A 281 -7.59 7.01 10.95
N ALA A 282 -7.83 7.73 9.85
CA ALA A 282 -7.99 9.19 9.85
C ALA A 282 -9.20 9.62 10.69
N ALA A 283 -10.35 8.97 10.52
CA ALA A 283 -11.54 9.25 11.33
C ALA A 283 -11.30 8.98 12.82
N ALA A 284 -10.61 7.88 13.18
CA ALA A 284 -10.21 7.59 14.56
C ALA A 284 -9.24 8.63 15.13
N ALA A 285 -8.44 9.29 14.28
CA ALA A 285 -7.58 10.42 14.65
C ALA A 285 -8.31 11.77 14.69
N GLY A 286 -9.63 11.81 14.42
CA GLY A 286 -10.43 13.02 14.39
C GLY A 286 -10.38 13.81 13.08
N LEU A 287 -9.82 13.25 12.01
CA LEU A 287 -9.80 13.86 10.68
C LEU A 287 -11.04 13.44 9.89
N SER A 288 -11.74 14.39 9.32
CA SER A 288 -12.74 14.11 8.30
C SER A 288 -12.07 13.62 7.00
N PHE A 289 -12.85 13.06 6.08
CA PHE A 289 -12.32 12.67 4.78
C PHE A 289 -11.75 13.87 3.99
N SER A 290 -12.42 15.02 4.07
CA SER A 290 -11.92 16.27 3.47
C SER A 290 -10.62 16.74 4.11
N ASP A 291 -10.45 16.61 5.45
CA ASP A 291 -9.19 16.93 6.11
C ASP A 291 -8.07 15.99 5.67
N LEU A 292 -8.36 14.69 5.53
CA LEU A 292 -7.41 13.71 5.02
C LEU A 292 -6.92 14.07 3.60
N LEU A 293 -7.84 14.41 2.69
CA LEU A 293 -7.49 14.83 1.33
C LEU A 293 -6.66 16.11 1.32
N THR A 294 -7.00 17.08 2.20
CA THR A 294 -6.25 18.32 2.37
C THR A 294 -4.82 18.04 2.88
N GLU A 295 -4.65 17.17 3.87
CA GLU A 295 -3.34 16.80 4.39
C GLU A 295 -2.47 16.10 3.32
N ILE A 296 -3.06 15.22 2.51
CA ILE A 296 -2.34 14.56 1.39
C ILE A 296 -1.91 15.59 0.34
N TYR A 297 -2.81 16.52 -0.03
CA TYR A 297 -2.50 17.59 -0.98
C TYR A 297 -1.36 18.47 -0.44
N ARG A 298 -1.51 19.01 0.78
CA ARG A 298 -0.54 19.91 1.41
C ARG A 298 0.84 19.26 1.52
N GLY A 299 0.93 18.07 2.11
CA GLY A 299 2.21 17.38 2.26
C GLY A 299 2.90 17.07 0.93
N SER A 300 2.12 16.81 -0.14
CA SER A 300 2.68 16.58 -1.47
C SER A 300 3.23 17.87 -2.10
N MET A 301 2.54 18.98 -1.91
CA MET A 301 2.97 20.30 -2.42
C MET A 301 4.21 20.81 -1.68
N GLU A 302 4.19 20.78 -0.34
CA GLU A 302 5.33 21.22 0.50
C GLU A 302 6.60 20.43 0.19
N LEU A 303 6.49 19.11 0.04
CA LEU A 303 7.66 18.25 -0.15
C LEU A 303 8.37 18.49 -1.48
N ARG A 304 7.65 18.79 -2.57
CA ARG A 304 8.21 18.74 -3.92
C ARG A 304 8.16 20.04 -4.70
N TYR A 305 7.24 20.93 -4.36
CA TYR A 305 6.90 22.06 -5.23
C TYR A 305 6.94 23.42 -4.53
N GLU A 306 7.07 23.46 -3.20
CA GLU A 306 7.13 24.70 -2.41
C GLU A 306 8.44 24.88 -1.63
N SER A 307 9.43 23.97 -1.81
CA SER A 307 10.74 24.00 -1.14
C SER A 307 11.79 24.84 -1.86
#